data_15bc4981b71fce9ee91a65b81597374d
#
_entry.id   15bc4981b71fce9ee91a65b81597374d
#
_cell.length_a   1.000
_cell.length_b   1.000
_cell.length_c   1.000
_cell.angle_alpha   90.00
_cell.angle_beta   90.00
_cell.angle_gamma   90.00
#
_symmetry.space_group_name_H-M   'P 1'
#
loop_
_entity.id
_entity.type
_entity.pdbx_description
1 polymer ?
#
loop_
_entity_poly.entity_id
_entity_poly.type
_entity_poly.pdbx_seq_one_letter_code
_entity_poly.pdbx_strand_id
1 'polypeptide(L)'
;FLNHSDFVFLIKINFMELSNIEPQIIWKNFSKLNAVPRPSKKEEKVIAFIKEFGENLGLETTVDEVGNVIIKKPATAGMENRKPIVMQSHLDMVCQKNNDVNFDFETQGIQMEVDGDWVKAKGTTLGADNGLGVATIMSILESSDIPHPDLEALFTIDEETGMTGALGLKPGQLTGQILLNLDTEEDDEIDIGCAGGIDVTVSQNYSIEASNGQIVRIEVKGLQGGHSGMDIHKGFGNANIILGRILYK
;
A
#
# COMPACT_ATOMS: atom_id res chain seq x y z
N PHE A 1 21.94 20.37 -21.22
CA PHE A 1 22.89 19.39 -20.65
C PHE A 1 23.02 19.70 -19.15
N LEU A 2 22.14 19.11 -18.31
CA LEU A 2 22.30 19.15 -16.87
C LEU A 2 23.36 18.12 -16.46
N ASN A 3 24.32 18.54 -15.68
CA ASN A 3 25.46 17.73 -15.26
C ASN A 3 24.98 16.64 -14.28
N HIS A 4 25.56 15.46 -14.36
CA HIS A 4 25.22 14.30 -13.49
C HIS A 4 25.36 14.60 -11.98
N SER A 5 26.15 15.62 -11.61
CA SER A 5 26.32 16.14 -10.26
C SER A 5 25.10 16.91 -9.71
N ASP A 6 24.35 17.58 -10.59
CA ASP A 6 23.18 18.38 -10.18
C ASP A 6 21.98 17.49 -9.89
N PHE A 7 21.85 16.37 -10.62
CA PHE A 7 20.78 15.38 -10.40
C PHE A 7 20.95 14.64 -9.06
N VAL A 8 22.19 14.29 -8.69
CA VAL A 8 22.50 13.66 -7.39
C VAL A 8 22.28 14.63 -6.22
N PHE A 9 22.47 15.93 -6.43
CA PHE A 9 22.26 16.96 -5.42
C PHE A 9 20.76 17.20 -5.16
N LEU A 10 19.91 17.23 -6.18
CA LEU A 10 18.45 17.37 -6.05
C LEU A 10 17.81 16.18 -5.32
N ILE A 11 18.25 14.95 -5.63
CA ILE A 11 17.78 13.75 -4.90
C ILE A 11 18.19 13.79 -3.41
N LYS A 12 19.40 14.28 -3.11
CA LYS A 12 19.85 14.45 -1.72
C LYS A 12 19.06 15.47 -0.93
N ILE A 13 18.59 16.56 -1.55
CA ILE A 13 17.80 17.60 -0.89
C ILE A 13 16.43 17.05 -0.48
N ASN A 14 15.71 16.36 -1.36
CA ASN A 14 14.40 15.77 -1.04
C ASN A 14 14.49 14.68 0.05
N PHE A 15 15.56 13.89 0.05
CA PHE A 15 15.77 12.87 1.08
C PHE A 15 16.08 13.48 2.47
N MET A 16 16.70 14.65 2.52
CA MET A 16 16.97 15.37 3.77
C MET A 16 15.71 16.01 4.37
N GLU A 17 14.75 16.45 3.56
CA GLU A 17 13.51 17.06 4.05
C GLU A 17 12.60 16.03 4.74
N LEU A 18 12.39 14.85 4.14
CA LEU A 18 11.62 13.77 4.76
C LEU A 18 12.23 13.27 6.08
N SER A 19 13.55 13.25 6.18
CA SER A 19 14.25 12.82 7.40
C SER A 19 14.08 13.78 8.60
N ASN A 20 13.59 14.98 8.36
CA ASN A 20 13.33 15.98 9.41
C ASN A 20 11.88 15.99 9.92
N ILE A 21 11.00 15.16 9.33
CA ILE A 21 9.60 15.05 9.75
C ILE A 21 9.50 14.07 10.92
N GLU A 22 8.83 14.47 12.00
CA GLU A 22 8.58 13.60 13.15
C GLU A 22 7.30 12.75 12.93
N PRO A 23 7.26 11.51 13.38
CA PRO A 23 8.36 10.70 13.95
C PRO A 23 9.36 10.24 12.89
N GLN A 24 10.63 10.65 13.01
CA GLN A 24 11.66 10.42 11.99
C GLN A 24 11.79 8.94 11.59
N ILE A 25 11.63 8.03 12.56
CA ILE A 25 11.79 6.60 12.32
C ILE A 25 10.75 6.06 11.33
N ILE A 26 9.50 6.54 11.40
CA ILE A 26 8.42 6.13 10.50
C ILE A 26 8.72 6.63 9.08
N TRP A 27 9.06 7.90 8.93
CA TRP A 27 9.38 8.48 7.61
C TRP A 27 10.61 7.86 6.97
N LYS A 28 11.61 7.50 7.79
CA LYS A 28 12.79 6.75 7.34
C LYS A 28 12.40 5.37 6.80
N ASN A 29 11.55 4.63 7.52
CA ASN A 29 11.09 3.31 7.08
C ASN A 29 10.15 3.39 5.88
N PHE A 30 9.26 4.37 5.85
CA PHE A 30 8.42 4.64 4.69
C PHE A 30 9.25 4.98 3.44
N SER A 31 10.32 5.75 3.59
CA SER A 31 11.24 6.06 2.49
C SER A 31 11.97 4.83 1.98
N LYS A 32 12.42 3.94 2.87
CA LYS A 32 13.06 2.66 2.48
C LYS A 32 12.07 1.74 1.76
N LEU A 33 10.84 1.64 2.28
CA LEU A 33 9.78 0.84 1.67
C LEU A 33 9.42 1.35 0.28
N ASN A 34 9.22 2.65 0.12
CA ASN A 34 8.87 3.28 -1.16
C ASN A 34 10.00 3.27 -2.20
N ALA A 35 11.23 2.99 -1.79
CA ALA A 35 12.31 2.70 -2.72
C ALA A 35 12.19 1.32 -3.38
N VAL A 36 11.34 0.44 -2.82
CA VAL A 36 11.12 -0.93 -3.32
C VAL A 36 9.83 -0.97 -4.15
N PRO A 37 9.87 -1.40 -5.42
CA PRO A 37 8.68 -1.68 -6.21
C PRO A 37 7.78 -2.72 -5.55
N ARG A 38 6.47 -2.41 -5.42
CA ARG A 38 5.51 -3.28 -4.73
C ARG A 38 4.09 -3.24 -5.35
N PRO A 39 3.96 -3.35 -6.69
CA PRO A 39 2.63 -3.44 -7.28
C PRO A 39 1.96 -4.75 -6.89
N SER A 40 0.63 -4.73 -6.75
CA SER A 40 -0.17 -5.93 -6.45
C SER A 40 0.11 -7.06 -7.44
N LYS A 41 0.22 -8.29 -6.97
CA LYS A 41 0.58 -9.51 -7.71
C LYS A 41 2.02 -9.56 -8.23
N LYS A 42 2.90 -8.65 -7.76
CA LYS A 42 4.33 -8.59 -8.08
C LYS A 42 5.15 -8.13 -6.86
N GLU A 43 4.82 -8.71 -5.71
CA GLU A 43 5.36 -8.29 -4.41
C GLU A 43 6.68 -8.98 -4.05
N GLU A 44 7.29 -9.78 -4.91
CA GLU A 44 8.49 -10.56 -4.60
C GLU A 44 9.62 -9.70 -4.02
N LYS A 45 9.77 -8.46 -4.53
CA LYS A 45 10.80 -7.54 -4.07
C LYS A 45 10.53 -7.02 -2.67
N VAL A 46 9.29 -6.63 -2.38
CA VAL A 46 8.93 -6.11 -1.07
C VAL A 46 8.85 -7.22 -0.03
N ILE A 47 8.42 -8.43 -0.41
CA ILE A 47 8.49 -9.63 0.45
C ILE A 47 9.95 -9.89 0.87
N ALA A 48 10.88 -9.89 -0.09
CA ALA A 48 12.30 -10.07 0.18
C ALA A 48 12.85 -8.96 1.10
N PHE A 49 12.45 -7.71 0.85
CA PHE A 49 12.85 -6.55 1.65
C PHE A 49 12.39 -6.66 3.12
N ILE A 50 11.12 -7.00 3.36
CA ILE A 50 10.57 -7.16 4.72
C ILE A 50 11.16 -8.38 5.41
N LYS A 51 11.36 -9.48 4.69
CA LYS A 51 12.04 -10.67 5.23
C LYS A 51 13.45 -10.32 5.70
N GLU A 52 14.26 -9.70 4.84
CA GLU A 52 15.61 -9.26 5.18
C GLU A 52 15.61 -8.28 6.35
N PHE A 53 14.64 -7.38 6.42
CA PHE A 53 14.49 -6.47 7.56
C PHE A 53 14.34 -7.20 8.89
N GLY A 54 13.42 -8.18 8.97
CA GLY A 54 13.22 -8.97 10.20
C GLY A 54 14.43 -9.82 10.57
N GLU A 55 15.07 -10.47 9.58
CA GLU A 55 16.27 -11.27 9.77
C GLU A 55 17.46 -10.42 10.26
N ASN A 56 17.64 -9.20 9.74
CA ASN A 56 18.67 -8.26 10.16
C ASN A 56 18.48 -7.76 11.61
N LEU A 57 17.25 -7.76 12.12
CA LEU A 57 16.95 -7.49 13.53
C LEU A 57 17.17 -8.71 14.42
N GLY A 58 17.50 -9.88 13.86
CA GLY A 58 17.63 -11.14 14.59
C GLY A 58 16.29 -11.70 15.07
N LEU A 59 15.16 -11.29 14.46
CA LEU A 59 13.82 -11.73 14.82
C LEU A 59 13.42 -12.98 14.01
N GLU A 60 12.59 -13.84 14.63
CA GLU A 60 11.98 -14.96 13.90
C GLU A 60 11.14 -14.42 12.75
N THR A 61 11.53 -14.77 11.52
CA THR A 61 10.90 -14.25 10.31
C THR A 61 10.57 -15.40 9.37
N THR A 62 9.31 -15.49 8.98
CA THR A 62 8.81 -16.52 8.06
C THR A 62 8.03 -15.90 6.91
N VAL A 63 8.07 -16.57 5.76
CA VAL A 63 7.19 -16.26 4.61
C VAL A 63 6.31 -17.48 4.43
N ASP A 64 5.00 -17.29 4.43
CA ASP A 64 4.06 -18.39 4.28
C ASP A 64 3.91 -18.85 2.81
N GLU A 65 3.08 -19.86 2.58
CA GLU A 65 2.90 -20.47 1.25
C GLU A 65 2.33 -19.50 0.20
N VAL A 66 1.61 -18.46 0.63
CA VAL A 66 1.00 -17.48 -0.30
C VAL A 66 1.84 -16.21 -0.45
N GLY A 67 2.85 -16.01 0.42
CA GLY A 67 3.76 -14.87 0.36
C GLY A 67 3.59 -13.83 1.48
N ASN A 68 2.71 -14.06 2.47
CA ASN A 68 2.68 -13.21 3.64
C ASN A 68 3.97 -13.32 4.44
N VAL A 69 4.43 -12.20 5.00
CA VAL A 69 5.61 -12.20 5.88
C VAL A 69 5.14 -12.04 7.33
N ILE A 70 5.62 -12.96 8.19
CA ILE A 70 5.33 -12.93 9.63
C ILE A 70 6.66 -12.75 10.37
N ILE A 71 6.73 -11.71 11.21
CA ILE A 71 7.89 -11.42 12.05
C ILE A 71 7.45 -11.43 13.51
N LYS A 72 8.14 -12.20 14.36
CA LYS A 72 7.81 -12.29 15.78
C LYS A 72 8.88 -11.60 16.63
N LYS A 73 8.43 -10.76 17.54
CA LYS A 73 9.28 -10.04 18.50
C LYS A 73 8.88 -10.43 19.92
N PRO A 74 9.79 -11.04 20.70
CA PRO A 74 9.52 -11.42 22.10
C PRO A 74 9.17 -10.21 22.96
N ALA A 75 8.34 -10.43 23.99
CA ALA A 75 7.94 -9.41 24.95
C ALA A 75 9.16 -8.75 25.60
N THR A 76 9.04 -7.46 25.90
CA THR A 76 10.01 -6.75 26.75
C THR A 76 9.85 -7.18 28.20
N ALA A 77 10.93 -7.02 28.99
CA ALA A 77 10.96 -7.40 30.40
C ALA A 77 9.78 -6.81 31.19
N GLY A 78 9.03 -7.67 31.86
CA GLY A 78 7.83 -7.31 32.63
C GLY A 78 6.52 -7.27 31.84
N MET A 79 6.56 -7.57 30.55
CA MET A 79 5.37 -7.62 29.68
C MET A 79 4.99 -9.04 29.24
N GLU A 80 5.72 -10.05 29.68
CA GLU A 80 5.59 -11.45 29.22
C GLU A 80 4.21 -12.07 29.55
N ASN A 81 3.54 -11.56 30.59
CA ASN A 81 2.21 -12.04 31.01
C ASN A 81 1.05 -11.25 30.37
N ARG A 82 1.33 -10.40 29.42
CA ARG A 82 0.30 -9.65 28.68
C ARG A 82 -0.16 -10.46 27.47
N LYS A 83 -1.35 -10.13 26.96
CA LYS A 83 -1.89 -10.76 25.75
C LYS A 83 -1.00 -10.41 24.55
N PRO A 84 -0.58 -11.41 23.77
CA PRO A 84 0.15 -11.15 22.54
C PRO A 84 -0.66 -10.37 21.53
N ILE A 85 0.00 -9.51 20.76
CA ILE A 85 -0.62 -8.60 19.78
C ILE A 85 -0.14 -8.96 18.38
N VAL A 86 -1.08 -9.05 17.44
CA VAL A 86 -0.81 -9.06 16.01
C VAL A 86 -0.97 -7.64 15.48
N MET A 87 0.04 -7.12 14.81
CA MET A 87 -0.05 -5.88 14.01
C MET A 87 -0.08 -6.27 12.53
N GLN A 88 -1.07 -5.78 11.79
CA GLN A 88 -1.25 -6.18 10.39
C GLN A 88 -1.29 -4.95 9.47
N SER A 89 -0.63 -5.09 8.31
CA SER A 89 -0.67 -4.16 7.17
C SER A 89 -0.42 -4.92 5.89
N HIS A 90 -0.86 -4.37 4.74
CA HIS A 90 -0.56 -4.97 3.44
C HIS A 90 0.68 -4.34 2.77
N LEU A 91 1.38 -5.13 1.96
CA LEU A 91 2.63 -4.73 1.33
C LEU A 91 2.46 -4.08 -0.03
N ASP A 92 1.44 -4.47 -0.77
CA ASP A 92 1.17 -3.96 -2.10
C ASP A 92 0.61 -2.52 -2.08
N MET A 93 0.44 -1.94 -3.23
CA MET A 93 -0.13 -0.61 -3.40
C MET A 93 -0.80 -0.46 -4.76
N VAL A 94 -1.82 0.41 -4.83
CA VAL A 94 -2.41 0.85 -6.09
C VAL A 94 -1.38 1.59 -6.93
N CYS A 95 -1.15 1.14 -8.15
CA CYS A 95 -0.18 1.69 -9.10
C CYS A 95 -0.86 2.52 -10.17
N GLN A 96 -0.99 3.83 -9.93
CA GLN A 96 -1.55 4.80 -10.88
C GLN A 96 -0.58 5.96 -11.10
N LYS A 97 -0.57 6.50 -12.31
CA LYS A 97 0.25 7.65 -12.69
C LYS A 97 -0.47 8.58 -13.65
N ASN A 98 -0.05 9.82 -13.72
CA ASN A 98 -0.53 10.74 -14.73
C ASN A 98 -0.09 10.30 -16.13
N ASN A 99 -0.90 10.61 -17.15
CA ASN A 99 -0.67 10.15 -18.54
C ASN A 99 0.63 10.69 -19.15
N ASP A 100 1.11 11.83 -18.69
CA ASP A 100 2.34 12.50 -19.12
C ASP A 100 3.59 12.07 -18.36
N VAL A 101 3.44 11.20 -17.34
CA VAL A 101 4.54 10.69 -16.51
C VAL A 101 5.04 9.37 -17.08
N ASN A 102 6.33 9.33 -17.39
CA ASN A 102 7.00 8.08 -17.73
C ASN A 102 7.58 7.44 -16.47
N PHE A 103 6.86 6.45 -15.93
CA PHE A 103 7.22 5.73 -14.70
C PHE A 103 6.85 4.25 -14.83
N ASP A 104 7.72 3.39 -14.33
CA ASP A 104 7.52 1.95 -14.29
C ASP A 104 7.50 1.46 -12.84
N PHE A 105 6.33 1.09 -12.35
CA PHE A 105 6.12 0.61 -10.98
C PHE A 105 6.78 -0.73 -10.68
N GLU A 106 7.17 -1.51 -11.68
CA GLU A 106 7.85 -2.79 -11.47
C GLU A 106 9.34 -2.64 -11.21
N THR A 107 9.92 -1.50 -11.61
CA THR A 107 11.38 -1.30 -11.56
C THR A 107 11.81 -0.06 -10.81
N GLN A 108 10.93 0.92 -10.61
CA GLN A 108 11.26 2.20 -10.00
C GLN A 108 10.59 2.38 -8.64
N GLY A 109 11.32 2.91 -7.68
CA GLY A 109 10.78 3.37 -6.40
C GLY A 109 10.04 4.70 -6.53
N ILE A 110 9.07 4.93 -5.65
CA ILE A 110 8.24 6.14 -5.61
C ILE A 110 9.09 7.36 -5.25
N GLN A 111 8.98 8.41 -6.05
CA GLN A 111 9.65 9.68 -5.81
C GLN A 111 8.76 10.57 -4.96
N MET A 112 9.13 10.75 -3.69
CA MET A 112 8.39 11.56 -2.73
C MET A 112 8.94 12.99 -2.67
N GLU A 113 8.07 13.93 -2.34
CA GLU A 113 8.42 15.31 -2.05
C GLU A 113 7.55 15.85 -0.90
N VAL A 114 8.10 16.81 -0.16
CA VAL A 114 7.38 17.55 0.87
C VAL A 114 6.82 18.81 0.25
N ASP A 115 5.52 19.05 0.43
CA ASP A 115 4.82 20.23 -0.05
C ASP A 115 3.99 20.84 1.10
N GLY A 116 4.58 21.78 1.83
CA GLY A 116 4.01 22.31 3.06
C GLY A 116 3.84 21.23 4.13
N ASP A 117 2.61 20.99 4.55
CA ASP A 117 2.26 19.95 5.56
C ASP A 117 1.99 18.57 4.95
N TRP A 118 2.25 18.40 3.65
CA TRP A 118 1.95 17.18 2.92
C TRP A 118 3.20 16.48 2.39
N VAL A 119 3.18 15.16 2.43
CA VAL A 119 4.11 14.33 1.64
C VAL A 119 3.36 13.82 0.42
N LYS A 120 3.93 14.05 -0.75
CA LYS A 120 3.33 13.72 -2.06
C LYS A 120 4.28 12.88 -2.90
N ALA A 121 3.72 12.18 -3.90
CA ALA A 121 4.49 11.56 -4.97
C ALA A 121 4.42 12.39 -6.25
N LYS A 122 5.51 12.36 -7.02
CA LYS A 122 5.61 13.10 -8.29
C LYS A 122 4.90 12.38 -9.42
N GLY A 123 3.63 12.74 -9.62
CA GLY A 123 2.82 12.26 -10.75
C GLY A 123 2.41 10.79 -10.70
N THR A 124 2.59 10.14 -9.55
CA THR A 124 2.19 8.77 -9.27
C THR A 124 1.37 8.70 -7.99
N THR A 125 0.76 7.56 -7.69
CA THR A 125 0.29 7.21 -6.35
C THR A 125 1.46 7.17 -5.38
N LEU A 126 1.21 7.52 -4.10
CA LEU A 126 2.23 7.58 -3.04
C LEU A 126 2.47 6.23 -2.37
N GLY A 127 1.41 5.42 -2.25
CA GLY A 127 1.44 4.17 -1.51
C GLY A 127 1.51 4.37 0.01
N ALA A 128 0.91 5.45 0.52
CA ALA A 128 0.72 5.64 1.96
C ALA A 128 -0.23 4.58 2.52
N ASP A 129 -1.24 4.23 1.77
CA ASP A 129 -2.05 3.05 1.87
C ASP A 129 -1.30 1.85 1.24
N ASN A 130 -0.91 0.86 1.99
CA ASN A 130 -0.81 0.81 3.46
C ASN A 130 0.66 0.94 3.92
N GLY A 131 1.49 1.65 3.14
CA GLY A 131 2.92 1.80 3.39
C GLY A 131 3.25 2.53 4.70
N LEU A 132 2.38 3.42 5.20
CA LEU A 132 2.56 4.05 6.50
C LEU A 132 2.30 3.06 7.65
N GLY A 133 1.31 2.18 7.50
CA GLY A 133 1.08 1.08 8.43
C GLY A 133 2.28 0.14 8.49
N VAL A 134 2.80 -0.28 7.32
CA VAL A 134 4.02 -1.10 7.23
C VAL A 134 5.21 -0.41 7.91
N ALA A 135 5.45 0.88 7.60
CA ALA A 135 6.55 1.64 8.19
C ALA A 135 6.41 1.80 9.70
N THR A 136 5.19 1.95 10.21
CA THR A 136 4.90 2.02 11.65
C THR A 136 5.24 0.70 12.33
N ILE A 137 4.79 -0.44 11.77
CA ILE A 137 5.12 -1.77 12.29
C ILE A 137 6.64 -1.99 12.27
N MET A 138 7.33 -1.66 11.16
CA MET A 138 8.79 -1.74 11.09
C MET A 138 9.45 -0.93 12.21
N SER A 139 8.94 0.27 12.48
CA SER A 139 9.49 1.17 13.52
C SER A 139 9.32 0.60 14.93
N ILE A 140 8.20 -0.07 15.22
CA ILE A 140 7.95 -0.76 16.48
C ILE A 140 8.86 -1.99 16.60
N LEU A 141 9.05 -2.75 15.52
CA LEU A 141 9.93 -3.92 15.51
C LEU A 141 11.40 -3.55 15.78
N GLU A 142 11.91 -2.46 15.20
CA GLU A 142 13.30 -2.04 15.42
C GLU A 142 13.50 -1.22 16.70
N SER A 143 12.43 -0.75 17.38
CA SER A 143 12.51 -0.01 18.63
C SER A 143 13.05 -0.89 19.77
N SER A 144 13.89 -0.30 20.63
CA SER A 144 14.40 -0.91 21.86
C SER A 144 13.84 -0.29 23.13
N ASP A 145 13.05 0.77 23.03
CA ASP A 145 12.57 1.61 24.14
C ASP A 145 11.05 1.59 24.33
N ILE A 146 10.31 0.98 23.42
CA ILE A 146 8.86 0.80 23.52
C ILE A 146 8.56 -0.50 24.29
N PRO A 147 7.98 -0.44 25.52
CA PRO A 147 7.54 -1.65 26.22
C PRO A 147 6.38 -2.32 25.47
N HIS A 148 6.48 -3.63 25.25
CA HIS A 148 5.45 -4.38 24.50
C HIS A 148 5.34 -5.83 24.96
N PRO A 149 4.17 -6.49 24.85
CA PRO A 149 4.03 -7.94 24.97
C PRO A 149 4.68 -8.65 23.77
N ASP A 150 4.51 -9.96 23.68
CA ASP A 150 4.86 -10.64 22.42
C ASP A 150 4.13 -10.00 21.26
N LEU A 151 4.88 -9.66 20.21
CA LEU A 151 4.37 -9.05 18.99
C LEU A 151 4.54 -10.01 17.81
N GLU A 152 3.51 -10.09 17.01
CA GLU A 152 3.52 -10.73 15.69
C GLU A 152 3.17 -9.67 14.66
N ALA A 153 4.10 -9.35 13.76
CA ALA A 153 3.85 -8.49 12.63
C ALA A 153 3.45 -9.35 11.44
N LEU A 154 2.23 -9.15 10.94
CA LEU A 154 1.69 -9.81 9.76
C LEU A 154 1.66 -8.82 8.61
N PHE A 155 2.46 -9.06 7.59
CA PHE A 155 2.45 -8.30 6.35
C PHE A 155 1.80 -9.14 5.26
N THR A 156 0.62 -8.74 4.82
CA THR A 156 -0.15 -9.45 3.78
C THR A 156 0.18 -8.94 2.39
N ILE A 157 -0.15 -9.73 1.38
CA ILE A 157 0.02 -9.40 -0.04
C ILE A 157 -1.34 -9.27 -0.74
N ASP A 158 -1.34 -8.60 -1.90
CA ASP A 158 -2.47 -8.54 -2.84
C ASP A 158 -3.79 -8.11 -2.17
N GLU A 159 -3.73 -7.11 -1.29
CA GLU A 159 -4.93 -6.54 -0.68
C GLU A 159 -5.78 -5.81 -1.72
N GLU A 160 -5.14 -4.94 -2.50
CA GLU A 160 -5.75 -3.99 -3.43
C GLU A 160 -6.46 -4.65 -4.63
N THR A 161 -6.21 -5.92 -4.92
CA THR A 161 -6.78 -6.58 -6.11
C THR A 161 -7.42 -7.94 -5.86
N GLY A 162 -7.29 -8.52 -4.66
CA GLY A 162 -7.86 -9.84 -4.43
C GLY A 162 -7.77 -10.38 -3.02
N MET A 163 -7.12 -9.69 -2.10
CA MET A 163 -6.91 -10.13 -0.70
C MET A 163 -6.29 -11.53 -0.59
N THR A 164 -5.48 -11.92 -1.58
CA THR A 164 -4.91 -13.27 -1.69
C THR A 164 -4.15 -13.67 -0.44
N GLY A 165 -3.38 -12.73 0.13
CA GLY A 165 -2.62 -12.94 1.36
C GLY A 165 -3.52 -13.23 2.56
N ALA A 166 -4.50 -12.39 2.81
CA ALA A 166 -5.41 -12.54 3.95
C ALA A 166 -6.26 -13.80 3.84
N LEU A 167 -6.83 -14.08 2.65
CA LEU A 167 -7.64 -15.28 2.39
C LEU A 167 -6.82 -16.57 2.42
N GLY A 168 -5.53 -16.51 2.09
CA GLY A 168 -4.62 -17.66 2.08
C GLY A 168 -3.96 -17.97 3.42
N LEU A 169 -4.10 -17.07 4.41
CA LEU A 169 -3.51 -17.26 5.74
C LEU A 169 -4.08 -18.51 6.42
N LYS A 170 -3.20 -19.41 6.85
CA LYS A 170 -3.61 -20.68 7.46
C LYS A 170 -3.78 -20.56 8.97
N PRO A 171 -4.74 -21.29 9.57
CA PRO A 171 -4.88 -21.36 11.02
C PRO A 171 -3.58 -21.85 11.69
N GLY A 172 -3.27 -21.28 12.86
CA GLY A 172 -2.13 -21.70 13.69
C GLY A 172 -0.79 -21.02 13.35
N GLN A 173 -0.75 -20.13 12.36
CA GLN A 173 0.46 -19.34 12.07
C GLN A 173 0.65 -18.18 13.06
N LEU A 174 -0.42 -17.66 13.62
CA LEU A 174 -0.45 -16.59 14.60
C LEU A 174 -0.96 -17.10 15.94
N THR A 175 -0.46 -16.51 17.02
CA THR A 175 -0.83 -16.80 18.40
C THR A 175 -1.43 -15.60 19.12
N GLY A 176 -1.35 -14.44 18.53
CA GLY A 176 -1.84 -13.18 19.07
C GLY A 176 -3.33 -13.20 19.36
N GLN A 177 -3.74 -12.53 20.45
CA GLN A 177 -5.11 -12.46 20.93
C GLN A 177 -5.78 -11.11 20.67
N ILE A 178 -5.00 -10.14 20.23
CA ILE A 178 -5.45 -8.80 19.85
C ILE A 178 -4.89 -8.55 18.46
N LEU A 179 -5.75 -8.21 17.51
CA LEU A 179 -5.37 -7.79 16.17
C LEU A 179 -5.49 -6.27 16.07
N LEU A 180 -4.39 -5.62 15.71
CA LEU A 180 -4.34 -4.22 15.32
C LEU A 180 -4.09 -4.16 13.81
N ASN A 181 -5.13 -3.91 13.05
CA ASN A 181 -5.03 -3.62 11.63
C ASN A 181 -4.72 -2.12 11.47
N LEU A 182 -3.62 -1.80 10.77
CA LEU A 182 -3.17 -0.43 10.54
C LEU A 182 -3.59 0.09 9.16
N ASP A 183 -4.65 -0.50 8.63
CA ASP A 183 -5.23 -0.15 7.33
C ASP A 183 -6.51 0.66 7.58
N THR A 184 -6.32 1.91 7.97
CA THR A 184 -7.38 2.86 8.28
C THR A 184 -7.06 4.21 7.66
N GLU A 185 -8.07 4.96 7.25
CA GLU A 185 -7.93 6.28 6.63
C GLU A 185 -8.14 7.42 7.63
N GLU A 186 -8.98 7.22 8.64
CA GLU A 186 -9.26 8.23 9.67
C GLU A 186 -8.23 8.14 10.80
N ASP A 187 -7.76 9.30 11.28
CA ASP A 187 -6.70 9.40 12.29
C ASP A 187 -7.23 9.61 13.72
N ASP A 188 -8.54 9.79 13.89
CA ASP A 188 -9.21 10.08 15.16
C ASP A 188 -10.24 9.02 15.57
N GLU A 189 -10.39 7.93 14.79
CA GLU A 189 -11.35 6.84 15.06
C GLU A 189 -10.64 5.49 15.21
N ILE A 190 -11.26 4.59 15.94
CA ILE A 190 -10.90 3.18 16.03
C ILE A 190 -12.10 2.35 15.62
N ASP A 191 -12.01 1.70 14.47
CA ASP A 191 -13.05 0.85 13.95
C ASP A 191 -12.93 -0.58 14.46
N ILE A 192 -14.08 -1.21 14.74
CA ILE A 192 -14.18 -2.62 15.16
C ILE A 192 -14.90 -3.49 14.13
N GLY A 193 -14.97 -3.04 12.90
CA GLY A 193 -15.62 -3.73 11.79
C GLY A 193 -15.19 -3.13 10.46
N CYS A 194 -15.62 -3.75 9.38
CA CYS A 194 -15.41 -3.26 8.03
C CYS A 194 -16.65 -3.49 7.16
N ALA A 195 -16.74 -2.73 6.07
CA ALA A 195 -17.75 -2.95 5.05
C ALA A 195 -17.46 -4.25 4.28
N GLY A 196 -18.51 -4.93 3.83
CA GLY A 196 -18.40 -6.05 2.90
C GLY A 196 -18.52 -5.56 1.46
N GLY A 197 -18.01 -6.37 0.53
CA GLY A 197 -18.12 -6.14 -0.91
C GLY A 197 -18.72 -7.33 -1.63
N ILE A 198 -19.21 -7.11 -2.85
CA ILE A 198 -19.64 -8.15 -3.77
C ILE A 198 -19.23 -7.77 -5.19
N ASP A 199 -18.54 -8.69 -5.86
CA ASP A 199 -18.23 -8.57 -7.28
C ASP A 199 -19.30 -9.24 -8.12
N VAL A 200 -19.84 -8.50 -9.09
CA VAL A 200 -20.81 -9.01 -10.04
C VAL A 200 -20.24 -8.96 -11.46
N THR A 201 -20.03 -10.12 -12.05
CA THR A 201 -19.55 -10.26 -13.42
C THR A 201 -20.70 -10.60 -14.36
N VAL A 202 -20.92 -9.75 -15.38
CA VAL A 202 -21.88 -10.02 -16.46
C VAL A 202 -21.10 -10.32 -17.73
N SER A 203 -21.37 -11.49 -18.33
CA SER A 203 -20.70 -11.95 -19.56
C SER A 203 -21.72 -12.23 -20.66
N GLN A 204 -21.39 -11.82 -21.87
CA GLN A 204 -22.20 -12.12 -23.07
C GLN A 204 -21.29 -12.44 -24.25
N ASN A 205 -21.65 -13.50 -25.00
CA ASN A 205 -21.00 -13.83 -26.28
C ASN A 205 -21.66 -13.04 -27.40
N TYR A 206 -20.87 -12.51 -28.32
CA TYR A 206 -21.35 -11.81 -29.50
C TYR A 206 -20.56 -12.22 -30.76
N SER A 207 -21.16 -12.07 -31.90
CA SER A 207 -20.51 -12.30 -33.20
C SER A 207 -19.80 -11.05 -33.67
N ILE A 208 -18.62 -11.20 -34.24
CA ILE A 208 -17.88 -10.11 -34.86
C ILE A 208 -18.29 -10.04 -36.33
N GLU A 209 -18.71 -8.87 -36.81
CA GLU A 209 -19.03 -8.64 -38.21
C GLU A 209 -18.09 -7.57 -38.79
N ALA A 210 -17.80 -7.70 -40.10
CA ALA A 210 -17.04 -6.67 -40.79
C ALA A 210 -17.91 -5.39 -40.94
N SER A 211 -17.35 -4.25 -40.60
CA SER A 211 -18.01 -2.96 -40.73
C SER A 211 -17.23 -2.03 -41.66
N ASN A 212 -17.94 -1.35 -42.55
CA ASN A 212 -17.42 -0.28 -43.43
C ASN A 212 -17.69 1.12 -42.85
N GLY A 213 -18.11 1.22 -41.61
CA GLY A 213 -18.40 2.46 -40.93
C GLY A 213 -17.17 3.29 -40.55
N GLN A 214 -17.37 4.52 -40.17
CA GLN A 214 -16.32 5.37 -39.61
C GLN A 214 -16.04 4.95 -38.18
N ILE A 215 -14.75 4.93 -37.84
CA ILE A 215 -14.30 4.71 -36.45
C ILE A 215 -14.40 6.05 -35.71
N VAL A 216 -15.15 6.07 -34.63
CA VAL A 216 -15.29 7.21 -33.74
C VAL A 216 -14.78 6.83 -32.36
N ARG A 217 -13.95 7.68 -31.75
CA ARG A 217 -13.51 7.56 -30.37
C ARG A 217 -14.33 8.51 -29.51
N ILE A 218 -14.94 7.97 -28.45
CA ILE A 218 -15.67 8.75 -27.44
C ILE A 218 -14.88 8.63 -26.13
N GLU A 219 -14.55 9.76 -25.54
CA GLU A 219 -13.86 9.82 -24.25
C GLU A 219 -14.69 10.60 -23.24
N VAL A 220 -14.86 10.05 -22.03
CA VAL A 220 -15.37 10.76 -20.85
C VAL A 220 -14.22 10.93 -19.89
N LYS A 221 -13.74 12.16 -19.71
CA LYS A 221 -12.56 12.48 -18.89
C LYS A 221 -12.69 13.84 -18.20
N GLY A 222 -11.76 14.13 -17.28
CA GLY A 222 -11.74 15.39 -16.53
C GLY A 222 -12.76 15.45 -15.41
N LEU A 223 -13.31 14.30 -14.99
CA LEU A 223 -14.18 14.21 -13.83
C LEU A 223 -13.32 14.21 -12.56
N GLN A 224 -13.92 14.66 -11.46
CA GLN A 224 -13.30 14.57 -10.14
C GLN A 224 -13.24 13.10 -9.71
N GLY A 225 -12.06 12.63 -9.36
CA GLY A 225 -11.85 11.33 -8.73
C GLY A 225 -12.13 11.37 -7.24
N GLY A 226 -12.06 10.21 -6.61
CA GLY A 226 -12.21 10.03 -5.17
C GLY A 226 -12.03 8.56 -4.79
N HIS A 227 -11.93 8.29 -3.50
CA HIS A 227 -11.84 6.93 -2.98
C HIS A 227 -13.16 6.18 -3.21
N SER A 228 -13.10 4.91 -3.60
CA SER A 228 -14.26 4.10 -3.96
C SER A 228 -15.24 3.86 -2.80
N GLY A 229 -14.75 3.82 -1.58
CA GLY A 229 -15.55 3.71 -0.35
C GLY A 229 -15.87 5.08 0.26
N MET A 230 -14.87 5.82 0.72
CA MET A 230 -15.01 7.06 1.48
C MET A 230 -15.71 8.19 0.71
N ASP A 231 -15.53 8.26 -0.60
CA ASP A 231 -16.07 9.36 -1.43
C ASP A 231 -17.31 8.97 -2.23
N ILE A 232 -17.76 7.71 -2.16
CA ILE A 232 -18.90 7.23 -2.97
C ILE A 232 -20.19 8.02 -2.73
N HIS A 233 -20.38 8.51 -1.50
CA HIS A 233 -21.56 9.29 -1.09
C HIS A 233 -21.54 10.73 -1.61
N LYS A 234 -20.40 11.25 -2.07
CA LYS A 234 -20.24 12.66 -2.52
C LYS A 234 -20.87 12.95 -3.87
N GLY A 235 -21.35 11.92 -4.59
CA GLY A 235 -22.10 12.08 -5.84
C GLY A 235 -21.25 12.58 -7.01
N PHE A 236 -19.96 12.28 -7.03
CA PHE A 236 -19.08 12.62 -8.15
C PHE A 236 -19.52 11.94 -9.46
N GLY A 237 -19.18 12.57 -10.58
CA GLY A 237 -19.55 12.06 -11.90
C GLY A 237 -18.89 10.70 -12.18
N ASN A 238 -19.70 9.69 -12.51
CA ASN A 238 -19.21 8.37 -12.93
C ASN A 238 -19.06 8.30 -14.45
N ALA A 239 -17.83 8.18 -14.94
CA ALA A 239 -17.52 8.16 -16.37
C ALA A 239 -18.20 7.00 -17.11
N ASN A 240 -18.28 5.82 -16.49
CA ASN A 240 -18.92 4.65 -17.10
C ASN A 240 -20.43 4.84 -17.26
N ILE A 241 -21.10 5.40 -16.26
CA ILE A 241 -22.53 5.72 -16.35
C ILE A 241 -22.80 6.78 -17.43
N ILE A 242 -21.97 7.82 -17.51
CA ILE A 242 -22.10 8.87 -18.52
C ILE A 242 -21.89 8.28 -19.91
N LEU A 243 -20.83 7.51 -20.11
CA LEU A 243 -20.55 6.85 -21.39
C LEU A 243 -21.67 5.87 -21.77
N GLY A 244 -22.12 5.05 -20.83
CA GLY A 244 -23.24 4.12 -21.06
C GLY A 244 -24.51 4.83 -21.51
N ARG A 245 -24.87 5.99 -20.93
CA ARG A 245 -26.01 6.81 -21.35
C ARG A 245 -25.85 7.39 -22.76
N ILE A 246 -24.61 7.74 -23.15
CA ILE A 246 -24.34 8.24 -24.52
C ILE A 246 -24.52 7.11 -25.55
N LEU A 247 -24.05 5.91 -25.23
CA LEU A 247 -24.10 4.75 -26.11
C LEU A 247 -25.47 4.08 -26.18
N TYR A 248 -26.33 4.26 -25.19
CA TYR A 248 -27.66 3.64 -25.11
C TYR A 248 -28.71 4.31 -26.03
N LYS A 249 -28.45 5.51 -26.51
CA LYS A 249 -29.34 6.19 -27.49
C LYS A 249 -29.15 5.69 -28.91
#